data_ed42a4841d0d57d079070a566b9a09b6
#
_entry.id   ed42a4841d0d57d079070a566b9a09b6
#
_cell.length_a   1.000
_cell.length_b   1.000
_cell.length_c   1.000
_cell.angle_alpha   90.00
_cell.angle_beta   90.00
_cell.angle_gamma   90.00
#
_symmetry.space_group_name_H-M   'P 1'
#
loop_
_entity.id
_entity.type
_entity.pdbx_description
1 polymer ?
#
loop_
_entity_poly.entity_id
_entity_poly.type
_entity_poly.pdbx_seq_one_letter_code
_entity_poly.pdbx_strand_id
1 'polypeptide(L)'
;MSKYNKSIKEASSISDINKSNWSSINPNYVARMRLQNEFKTGIDIAKYTASIMRKDMEAYDLDSSLYTQSLGCWHGFIGQQKLISIKKHFGTNKRKYLYLSGWMIAALRSQFGPLPDQSMHEKTSVASLINELYTFLKQADARELGGLFRELDGASDNDKSEVQSKIDNFETHIVPIIADIDAGFGNEEATYLMAKQMIEAGACAIQIENQVSDEKQCGHQDGKVTVPHAEFLAKLNAVRYAFLELGVDDGIIVARTDSLGAGLTARLAITNEEGDLGDQYNSFLDVDEISESNMKHGDVMINRKGKIVRPKRLQSNLYQFRKGTGEERCILDSITSLQNGADLIWIETEKPHIGQISAMMDEIKKVVPNAKLVYNNSPSFNWTLNFRQQVFDAMSESGDDVSSYDRDDLMNEKYDDTKLAKLADDKIRTFQADAAKEAGIFHHLITLPTYHTAALSTDNLAKEYFGSEGMLGYVANVQRKEIREGIACVKHQNMSGSDMGDDHKEYFAGDAALKAGGKDNTMNQF
;
A
#
# COMPACT_ATOMS: atom_id res chain seq x y z
N MET A 1 -34.96 2.25 12.30
CA MET A 1 -34.47 3.28 13.26
C MET A 1 -33.11 3.71 12.73
N SER A 2 -32.87 5.01 12.55
CA SER A 2 -31.58 5.52 12.06
C SER A 2 -30.44 5.15 13.00
N LYS A 3 -29.21 5.13 12.50
CA LYS A 3 -27.97 4.88 13.28
C LYS A 3 -27.88 5.85 14.46
N TYR A 4 -28.17 7.12 14.20
CA TYR A 4 -28.21 8.18 15.22
C TYR A 4 -29.23 7.87 16.34
N ASN A 5 -30.50 7.66 15.97
CA ASN A 5 -31.57 7.40 16.95
C ASN A 5 -31.34 6.10 17.75
N LYS A 6 -30.78 5.06 17.12
CA LYS A 6 -30.39 3.83 17.81
C LYS A 6 -29.34 4.10 18.88
N SER A 7 -28.29 4.86 18.55
CA SER A 7 -27.21 5.20 19.47
C SER A 7 -27.68 6.04 20.64
N ILE A 8 -28.59 7.01 20.42
CA ILE A 8 -29.23 7.80 21.50
C ILE A 8 -30.02 6.90 22.45
N LYS A 9 -30.83 6.00 21.89
CA LYS A 9 -31.63 5.06 22.69
C LYS A 9 -30.74 4.12 23.52
N GLU A 10 -29.70 3.56 22.91
CA GLU A 10 -28.75 2.70 23.61
C GLU A 10 -28.03 3.44 24.73
N ALA A 11 -27.52 4.65 24.47
CA ALA A 11 -26.86 5.46 25.50
C ALA A 11 -27.81 5.81 26.65
N SER A 12 -29.05 6.20 26.36
CA SER A 12 -30.07 6.56 27.37
C SER A 12 -30.48 5.37 28.23
N SER A 13 -30.34 4.13 27.76
CA SER A 13 -30.67 2.91 28.48
C SER A 13 -29.57 2.37 29.40
N ILE A 14 -28.37 2.98 29.39
CA ILE A 14 -27.24 2.50 30.21
C ILE A 14 -27.52 2.78 31.69
N SER A 15 -27.66 1.72 32.48
CA SER A 15 -28.00 1.81 33.90
C SER A 15 -26.97 2.60 34.72
N ASP A 16 -25.72 2.54 34.36
CA ASP A 16 -24.62 3.19 35.09
C ASP A 16 -24.60 4.71 34.90
N ILE A 17 -25.11 5.23 33.79
CA ILE A 17 -25.30 6.68 33.58
C ILE A 17 -26.30 7.20 34.63
N ASN A 18 -27.39 6.46 34.87
CA ASN A 18 -28.43 6.84 35.81
C ASN A 18 -28.02 6.66 37.29
N LYS A 19 -27.00 5.84 37.56
CA LYS A 19 -26.46 5.63 38.92
C LYS A 19 -25.30 6.56 39.26
N SER A 20 -24.79 7.29 38.28
CA SER A 20 -23.68 8.23 38.48
C SER A 20 -24.13 9.36 39.42
N ASN A 21 -23.34 9.63 40.45
CA ASN A 21 -23.52 10.82 41.32
C ASN A 21 -23.17 12.12 40.57
N TRP A 22 -22.76 12.03 39.34
CA TRP A 22 -22.42 13.15 38.48
C TRP A 22 -23.66 13.56 37.68
N SER A 23 -24.32 14.59 38.12
CA SER A 23 -25.54 15.15 37.50
C SER A 23 -25.28 15.68 36.06
N SER A 24 -24.05 15.64 35.57
CA SER A 24 -23.61 16.24 34.32
C SER A 24 -23.38 15.25 33.15
N ILE A 25 -23.57 13.93 33.34
CA ILE A 25 -23.42 13.00 32.24
C ILE A 25 -24.58 13.13 31.27
N ASN A 26 -24.25 13.56 30.03
CA ASN A 26 -25.22 13.73 28.95
C ASN A 26 -25.27 12.47 28.05
N PRO A 27 -26.41 11.73 28.03
CA PRO A 27 -26.52 10.52 27.21
C PRO A 27 -26.37 10.77 25.72
N ASN A 28 -26.78 11.94 25.22
CA ASN A 28 -26.62 12.29 23.81
C ASN A 28 -25.15 12.46 23.45
N TYR A 29 -24.37 13.08 24.35
CA TYR A 29 -22.95 13.20 24.17
C TYR A 29 -22.22 11.84 24.21
N VAL A 30 -22.64 10.94 25.10
CA VAL A 30 -22.12 9.56 25.10
C VAL A 30 -22.42 8.86 23.78
N ALA A 31 -23.62 9.03 23.23
CA ALA A 31 -23.98 8.48 21.91
C ALA A 31 -23.09 9.04 20.80
N ARG A 32 -22.88 10.38 20.79
CA ARG A 32 -21.96 11.07 19.88
C ARG A 32 -20.54 10.48 19.97
N MET A 33 -19.98 10.39 21.18
CA MET A 33 -18.63 9.84 21.39
C MET A 33 -18.51 8.39 20.89
N ARG A 34 -19.56 7.58 21.04
CA ARG A 34 -19.60 6.21 20.56
C ARG A 34 -19.62 6.12 19.04
N LEU A 35 -20.38 7.00 18.38
CA LEU A 35 -20.41 7.08 16.91
C LEU A 35 -19.07 7.57 16.34
N GLN A 36 -18.44 8.54 17.00
CA GLN A 36 -17.12 9.04 16.65
C GLN A 36 -16.00 7.98 16.80
N ASN A 37 -16.26 6.93 17.58
CA ASN A 37 -15.33 5.84 17.89
C ASN A 37 -15.96 4.47 17.59
N GLU A 38 -16.42 4.25 16.37
CA GLU A 38 -17.10 3.01 15.97
C GLU A 38 -16.19 1.78 16.11
N PHE A 39 -14.95 1.88 15.61
CA PHE A 39 -13.98 0.79 15.67
C PHE A 39 -13.22 0.79 17.00
N LYS A 40 -13.36 -0.28 17.79
CA LYS A 40 -12.74 -0.38 19.12
C LYS A 40 -11.34 -0.95 19.08
N THR A 41 -11.09 -1.92 18.21
CA THR A 41 -9.82 -2.62 18.09
C THR A 41 -9.28 -2.58 16.65
N GLY A 42 -7.98 -2.87 16.49
CA GLY A 42 -7.41 -3.06 15.15
C GLY A 42 -8.01 -4.28 14.45
N ILE A 43 -8.40 -5.33 15.19
CA ILE A 43 -9.06 -6.50 14.61
C ILE A 43 -10.43 -6.13 14.02
N ASP A 44 -11.21 -5.24 14.65
CA ASP A 44 -12.48 -4.75 14.07
C ASP A 44 -12.22 -4.02 12.75
N ILE A 45 -11.15 -3.21 12.71
CA ILE A 45 -10.72 -2.51 11.49
C ILE A 45 -10.30 -3.51 10.41
N ALA A 46 -9.46 -4.49 10.75
CA ALA A 46 -9.01 -5.51 9.81
C ALA A 46 -10.17 -6.29 9.18
N LYS A 47 -11.15 -6.72 9.99
CA LYS A 47 -12.37 -7.38 9.50
C LYS A 47 -13.18 -6.51 8.56
N TYR A 48 -13.43 -5.26 8.95
CA TYR A 48 -14.20 -4.32 8.15
C TYR A 48 -13.52 -4.05 6.81
N THR A 49 -12.23 -3.74 6.83
CA THR A 49 -11.47 -3.37 5.64
C THR A 49 -11.18 -4.57 4.73
N ALA A 50 -10.99 -5.77 5.29
CA ALA A 50 -10.91 -7.01 4.51
C ALA A 50 -12.18 -7.24 3.69
N SER A 51 -13.36 -7.07 4.32
CA SER A 51 -14.63 -7.23 3.62
C SER A 51 -14.83 -6.21 2.48
N ILE A 52 -14.30 -5.00 2.62
CA ILE A 52 -14.29 -4.00 1.54
C ILE A 52 -13.42 -4.47 0.37
N MET A 53 -12.21 -4.90 0.67
CA MET A 53 -11.26 -5.33 -0.37
C MET A 53 -11.77 -6.55 -1.13
N ARG A 54 -12.41 -7.53 -0.45
CA ARG A 54 -13.07 -8.67 -1.11
C ARG A 54 -14.16 -8.22 -2.09
N LYS A 55 -15.05 -7.33 -1.67
CA LYS A 55 -16.09 -6.76 -2.55
C LYS A 55 -15.51 -5.99 -3.73
N ASP A 56 -14.42 -5.27 -3.52
CA ASP A 56 -13.75 -4.56 -4.62
C ASP A 56 -13.09 -5.53 -5.61
N MET A 57 -12.54 -6.66 -5.13
CA MET A 57 -12.03 -7.73 -6.00
C MET A 57 -13.16 -8.36 -6.84
N GLU A 58 -14.31 -8.65 -6.22
CA GLU A 58 -15.50 -9.17 -6.93
C GLU A 58 -16.04 -8.16 -7.95
N ALA A 59 -16.07 -6.88 -7.60
CA ALA A 59 -16.51 -5.83 -8.51
C ALA A 59 -15.57 -5.67 -9.71
N TYR A 60 -14.27 -5.79 -9.50
CA TYR A 60 -13.27 -5.77 -10.57
C TYR A 60 -13.41 -6.97 -11.52
N ASP A 61 -13.78 -8.15 -11.03
CA ASP A 61 -14.05 -9.32 -11.88
C ASP A 61 -15.21 -9.10 -12.84
N LEU A 62 -16.17 -8.27 -12.46
CA LEU A 62 -17.32 -7.89 -13.30
C LEU A 62 -17.00 -6.74 -14.25
N ASP A 63 -16.14 -5.82 -13.81
CA ASP A 63 -15.75 -4.62 -14.57
C ASP A 63 -14.35 -4.17 -14.19
N SER A 64 -13.38 -4.41 -15.05
CA SER A 64 -11.98 -4.04 -14.83
C SER A 64 -11.73 -2.54 -14.68
N SER A 65 -12.67 -1.68 -15.10
CA SER A 65 -12.57 -0.24 -14.84
C SER A 65 -12.71 0.12 -13.36
N LEU A 66 -13.17 -0.84 -12.54
CA LEU A 66 -13.30 -0.71 -11.09
C LEU A 66 -12.01 -1.11 -10.34
N TYR A 67 -10.88 -1.03 -11.00
CA TYR A 67 -9.57 -1.19 -10.34
C TYR A 67 -9.36 -0.20 -9.20
N THR A 68 -8.48 -0.54 -8.29
CA THR A 68 -8.21 0.26 -7.09
C THR A 68 -6.81 0.88 -7.13
N GLN A 69 -6.59 1.91 -6.32
CA GLN A 69 -5.34 2.67 -6.30
C GLN A 69 -4.92 3.04 -4.88
N SER A 70 -3.60 3.05 -4.63
CA SER A 70 -3.04 3.59 -3.40
C SER A 70 -1.74 4.34 -3.62
N LEU A 71 -1.40 5.17 -2.65
CA LEU A 71 -0.12 5.87 -2.54
C LEU A 71 0.53 5.44 -1.24
N GLY A 72 1.80 5.14 -1.28
CA GLY A 72 2.59 4.84 -0.10
C GLY A 72 2.55 5.99 0.92
N CYS A 73 2.43 5.64 2.19
CA CYS A 73 2.38 6.57 3.31
C CYS A 73 3.41 6.18 4.37
N TRP A 74 4.04 7.17 4.97
CA TRP A 74 5.08 6.99 5.98
C TRP A 74 4.78 7.65 7.32
N HIS A 75 3.64 8.35 7.42
CA HIS A 75 3.20 9.05 8.61
C HIS A 75 1.67 9.18 8.63
N GLY A 76 1.08 9.14 9.83
CA GLY A 76 -0.37 9.23 10.01
C GLY A 76 -1.01 10.47 9.39
N PHE A 77 -0.37 11.64 9.52
CA PHE A 77 -0.83 12.88 8.89
C PHE A 77 -0.91 12.77 7.36
N ILE A 78 0.08 12.14 6.72
CA ILE A 78 0.09 11.97 5.25
C ILE A 78 -1.08 11.10 4.81
N GLY A 79 -1.33 9.98 5.50
CA GLY A 79 -2.49 9.13 5.25
C GLY A 79 -3.81 9.86 5.45
N GLN A 80 -3.96 10.58 6.55
CA GLN A 80 -5.15 11.39 6.86
C GLN A 80 -5.41 12.45 5.79
N GLN A 81 -4.40 13.27 5.45
CA GLN A 81 -4.55 14.32 4.43
C GLN A 81 -4.90 13.75 3.07
N LYS A 82 -4.29 12.63 2.68
CA LYS A 82 -4.62 11.92 1.43
C LYS A 82 -6.10 11.57 1.37
N LEU A 83 -6.66 10.94 2.42
CA LEU A 83 -8.05 10.49 2.41
C LEU A 83 -9.05 11.65 2.48
N ILE A 84 -8.74 12.69 3.25
CA ILE A 84 -9.52 13.93 3.26
C ILE A 84 -9.55 14.54 1.84
N SER A 85 -8.41 14.59 1.15
CA SER A 85 -8.32 15.12 -0.21
C SER A 85 -9.10 14.28 -1.22
N ILE A 86 -9.00 12.93 -1.15
CA ILE A 86 -9.76 12.05 -2.05
C ILE A 86 -11.26 12.25 -1.84
N LYS A 87 -11.75 12.28 -0.60
CA LYS A 87 -13.16 12.51 -0.27
C LYS A 87 -13.63 13.87 -0.80
N LYS A 88 -12.81 14.92 -0.63
CA LYS A 88 -13.10 16.28 -1.10
C LYS A 88 -13.23 16.38 -2.62
N HIS A 89 -12.30 15.77 -3.38
CA HIS A 89 -12.24 15.93 -4.83
C HIS A 89 -13.10 14.91 -5.61
N PHE A 90 -13.32 13.72 -5.06
CA PHE A 90 -13.99 12.61 -5.74
C PHE A 90 -15.25 12.10 -5.02
N GLY A 91 -15.61 12.71 -3.87
CA GLY A 91 -16.75 12.26 -3.07
C GLY A 91 -16.54 10.89 -2.43
N THR A 92 -17.66 10.25 -2.08
CA THR A 92 -17.68 8.98 -1.32
C THR A 92 -17.55 7.74 -2.21
N ASN A 93 -17.82 7.86 -3.51
CA ASN A 93 -17.83 6.71 -4.42
C ASN A 93 -16.44 6.24 -4.90
N LYS A 94 -15.37 6.99 -4.61
CA LYS A 94 -14.02 6.60 -5.00
C LYS A 94 -13.48 5.54 -4.05
N ARG A 95 -13.07 4.39 -4.58
CA ARG A 95 -12.36 3.36 -3.82
C ARG A 95 -11.04 3.90 -3.29
N LYS A 96 -10.79 3.71 -2.00
CA LYS A 96 -9.69 4.33 -1.26
C LYS A 96 -8.89 3.27 -0.54
N TYR A 97 -7.57 3.32 -0.70
CA TYR A 97 -6.63 2.38 -0.09
C TYR A 97 -5.39 3.12 0.39
N LEU A 98 -4.71 2.55 1.35
CA LEU A 98 -3.37 2.93 1.76
C LEU A 98 -2.40 1.78 1.51
N TYR A 99 -1.16 2.12 1.20
CA TYR A 99 -0.05 1.18 1.10
C TYR A 99 1.06 1.58 2.07
N LEU A 100 1.62 0.61 2.77
CA LEU A 100 2.81 0.78 3.58
C LEU A 100 3.98 0.11 2.88
N SER A 101 4.95 0.92 2.48
CA SER A 101 6.15 0.48 1.79
C SER A 101 7.25 0.13 2.78
N GLY A 102 7.85 -1.05 2.66
CA GLY A 102 9.03 -1.45 3.40
C GLY A 102 10.18 -0.46 3.23
N TRP A 103 10.39 0.05 2.01
CA TRP A 103 11.39 1.08 1.73
C TRP A 103 11.20 2.34 2.59
N MET A 104 9.97 2.89 2.65
CA MET A 104 9.72 4.10 3.45
C MET A 104 9.84 3.85 4.95
N ILE A 105 9.52 2.65 5.40
CA ILE A 105 9.70 2.27 6.81
C ILE A 105 11.18 2.22 7.14
N ALA A 106 11.99 1.54 6.34
CA ALA A 106 13.43 1.45 6.53
C ALA A 106 14.09 2.84 6.49
N ALA A 107 13.77 3.67 5.50
CA ALA A 107 14.40 4.96 5.29
C ALA A 107 13.95 6.05 6.29
N LEU A 108 12.70 6.00 6.79
CA LEU A 108 12.08 7.13 7.50
C LEU A 108 11.61 6.79 8.92
N ARG A 109 11.50 5.52 9.28
CA ARG A 109 10.87 5.09 10.54
C ARG A 109 11.78 4.27 11.45
N SER A 110 12.93 3.81 10.98
CA SER A 110 13.88 3.05 11.79
C SER A 110 14.51 3.93 12.88
N GLN A 111 14.65 3.36 14.08
CA GLN A 111 15.34 4.00 15.21
C GLN A 111 16.87 4.02 15.02
N PHE A 112 17.41 3.21 14.10
CA PHE A 112 18.83 3.24 13.73
C PHE A 112 19.18 4.41 12.80
N GLY A 113 18.19 5.21 12.37
CA GLY A 113 18.31 6.23 11.33
C GLY A 113 17.93 5.68 9.96
N PRO A 114 18.17 6.44 8.87
CA PRO A 114 17.86 5.99 7.52
C PRO A 114 18.59 4.72 7.14
N LEU A 115 17.83 3.70 6.77
CA LEU A 115 18.35 2.41 6.32
C LEU A 115 17.94 2.14 4.86
N PRO A 116 18.74 1.36 4.11
CA PRO A 116 18.33 0.85 2.82
C PRO A 116 17.19 -0.18 2.97
N ASP A 117 16.50 -0.45 1.87
CA ASP A 117 15.41 -1.42 1.79
C ASP A 117 15.94 -2.87 1.80
N GLN A 118 16.44 -3.31 2.95
CA GLN A 118 17.13 -4.59 3.17
C GLN A 118 16.68 -5.30 4.46
N SER A 119 15.45 -5.09 4.89
CA SER A 119 14.85 -5.73 6.09
C SER A 119 15.67 -5.58 7.38
N MET A 120 16.43 -4.49 7.50
CA MET A 120 17.28 -4.24 8.69
C MET A 120 16.57 -3.39 9.76
N HIS A 121 15.41 -2.80 9.45
CA HIS A 121 14.65 -2.02 10.42
C HIS A 121 13.98 -2.93 11.46
N GLU A 122 13.49 -2.32 12.53
CA GLU A 122 12.86 -3.03 13.64
C GLU A 122 11.58 -3.74 13.18
N LYS A 123 11.41 -5.00 13.57
CA LYS A 123 10.25 -5.84 13.21
C LYS A 123 8.90 -5.23 13.60
N THR A 124 8.87 -4.36 14.61
CA THR A 124 7.65 -3.69 15.10
C THR A 124 7.28 -2.42 14.33
N SER A 125 8.16 -1.90 13.47
CA SER A 125 7.97 -0.61 12.80
C SER A 125 6.74 -0.58 11.89
N VAL A 126 6.46 -1.69 11.19
CA VAL A 126 5.29 -1.80 10.30
C VAL A 126 3.99 -1.73 11.12
N ALA A 127 3.85 -2.56 12.14
CA ALA A 127 2.66 -2.57 13.00
C ALA A 127 2.45 -1.22 13.71
N SER A 128 3.54 -0.56 14.14
CA SER A 128 3.49 0.78 14.74
C SER A 128 2.94 1.80 13.76
N LEU A 129 3.36 1.79 12.50
CA LEU A 129 2.86 2.71 11.47
C LEU A 129 1.39 2.43 11.11
N ILE A 130 0.96 1.15 11.04
CA ILE A 130 -0.44 0.79 10.83
C ILE A 130 -1.31 1.41 11.94
N ASN A 131 -0.92 1.21 13.19
CA ASN A 131 -1.64 1.76 14.34
C ASN A 131 -1.67 3.30 14.32
N GLU A 132 -0.56 3.95 13.97
CA GLU A 132 -0.49 5.41 13.81
C GLU A 132 -1.45 5.89 12.72
N LEU A 133 -1.44 5.28 11.53
CA LEU A 133 -2.33 5.63 10.43
C LEU A 133 -3.80 5.55 10.87
N TYR A 134 -4.23 4.43 11.45
CA TYR A 134 -5.62 4.30 11.90
C TYR A 134 -5.97 5.26 13.04
N THR A 135 -5.03 5.63 13.90
CA THR A 135 -5.25 6.66 14.92
C THR A 135 -5.57 8.01 14.27
N PHE A 136 -4.82 8.42 13.24
CA PHE A 136 -5.09 9.65 12.49
C PHE A 136 -6.40 9.58 11.69
N LEU A 137 -6.75 8.43 11.12
CA LEU A 137 -8.01 8.26 10.39
C LEU A 137 -9.22 8.29 11.31
N LYS A 138 -9.14 7.66 12.48
CA LYS A 138 -10.18 7.77 13.52
C LYS A 138 -10.37 9.21 13.97
N GLN A 139 -9.30 9.97 14.10
CA GLN A 139 -9.36 11.39 14.46
C GLN A 139 -10.03 12.22 13.35
N ALA A 140 -9.80 11.89 12.07
CA ALA A 140 -10.52 12.52 10.95
C ALA A 140 -12.02 12.25 11.03
N ASP A 141 -12.42 11.02 11.29
CA ASP A 141 -13.84 10.63 11.49
C ASP A 141 -14.46 11.39 12.66
N ALA A 142 -13.80 11.38 13.81
CA ALA A 142 -14.28 12.05 15.01
C ALA A 142 -14.46 13.55 14.78
N ARG A 143 -13.55 14.19 14.05
CA ARG A 143 -13.60 15.62 13.74
C ARG A 143 -14.74 15.95 12.78
N GLU A 144 -14.91 15.19 11.69
CA GLU A 144 -15.99 15.41 10.73
C GLU A 144 -17.35 15.17 11.37
N LEU A 145 -17.54 14.07 12.07
CA LEU A 145 -18.76 13.80 12.83
C LEU A 145 -19.02 14.85 13.92
N GLY A 146 -17.97 15.30 14.62
CA GLY A 146 -18.08 16.39 15.57
C GLY A 146 -18.62 17.68 14.96
N GLY A 147 -18.18 18.00 13.74
CA GLY A 147 -18.74 19.12 12.96
C GLY A 147 -20.21 18.95 12.65
N LEU A 148 -20.62 17.76 12.19
CA LEU A 148 -22.03 17.44 11.92
C LEU A 148 -22.91 17.51 13.18
N PHE A 149 -22.41 17.06 14.32
CA PHE A 149 -23.15 17.18 15.58
C PHE A 149 -23.30 18.64 16.03
N ARG A 150 -22.29 19.49 15.87
CA ARG A 150 -22.42 20.92 16.14
C ARG A 150 -23.39 21.60 15.17
N GLU A 151 -23.38 21.20 13.88
CA GLU A 151 -24.37 21.65 12.90
C GLU A 151 -25.78 21.24 13.33
N LEU A 152 -25.96 19.99 13.79
CA LEU A 152 -27.26 19.50 14.28
C LEU A 152 -27.78 20.26 15.50
N ASP A 153 -26.90 20.59 16.45
CA ASP A 153 -27.25 21.33 17.67
C ASP A 153 -27.70 22.76 17.35
N GLY A 154 -27.11 23.37 16.30
CA GLY A 154 -27.47 24.71 15.81
C GLY A 154 -28.56 24.76 14.74
N ALA A 155 -29.03 23.60 14.25
CA ALA A 155 -29.96 23.53 13.14
C ALA A 155 -31.39 23.92 13.52
N SER A 156 -32.10 24.59 12.60
CA SER A 156 -33.54 24.79 12.70
C SER A 156 -34.29 23.46 12.61
N ASP A 157 -35.52 23.38 13.12
CA ASP A 157 -36.31 22.14 13.08
C ASP A 157 -36.51 21.60 11.65
N ASN A 158 -36.51 22.47 10.65
CA ASN A 158 -36.61 22.07 9.24
C ASN A 158 -35.31 21.41 8.73
N ASP A 159 -34.16 21.81 9.23
CA ASP A 159 -32.84 21.37 8.74
C ASP A 159 -32.30 20.14 9.50
N LYS A 160 -32.82 19.88 10.72
CA LYS A 160 -32.37 18.75 11.55
C LYS A 160 -32.41 17.41 10.84
N SER A 161 -33.45 17.15 10.05
CA SER A 161 -33.56 15.86 9.35
C SER A 161 -32.49 15.67 8.27
N GLU A 162 -32.06 16.75 7.63
CA GLU A 162 -30.97 16.70 6.64
C GLU A 162 -29.63 16.42 7.32
N VAL A 163 -29.34 17.10 8.44
CA VAL A 163 -28.09 16.90 9.17
C VAL A 163 -28.04 15.48 9.79
N GLN A 164 -29.15 14.99 10.33
CA GLN A 164 -29.26 13.60 10.79
C GLN A 164 -29.00 12.60 9.67
N SER A 165 -29.52 12.87 8.47
CA SER A 165 -29.23 12.03 7.30
C SER A 165 -27.75 12.01 6.93
N LYS A 166 -27.06 13.17 7.03
CA LYS A 166 -25.59 13.24 6.85
C LYS A 166 -24.86 12.37 7.89
N ILE A 167 -25.28 12.40 9.15
CA ILE A 167 -24.69 11.56 10.21
C ILE A 167 -24.96 10.07 9.96
N ASP A 168 -26.20 9.70 9.58
CA ASP A 168 -26.57 8.31 9.32
C ASP A 168 -25.83 7.70 8.11
N ASN A 169 -25.54 8.52 7.10
CA ASN A 169 -24.83 8.13 5.89
C ASN A 169 -23.34 8.51 5.91
N PHE A 170 -22.80 8.80 7.09
CA PHE A 170 -21.40 9.18 7.21
C PHE A 170 -20.48 8.08 6.70
N GLU A 171 -19.60 8.41 5.78
CA GLU A 171 -18.56 7.53 5.28
C GLU A 171 -17.27 7.73 6.08
N THR A 172 -16.82 6.66 6.73
CA THR A 172 -15.59 6.65 7.51
C THR A 172 -14.33 6.85 6.63
N HIS A 173 -13.28 7.43 7.23
CA HIS A 173 -11.93 7.46 6.62
C HIS A 173 -11.16 6.14 6.84
N ILE A 174 -11.73 5.18 7.56
CA ILE A 174 -11.12 3.86 7.73
C ILE A 174 -11.20 3.09 6.42
N VAL A 175 -10.05 2.75 5.86
CA VAL A 175 -9.91 2.11 4.53
C VAL A 175 -8.93 0.94 4.60
N PRO A 176 -8.95 0.03 3.61
CA PRO A 176 -7.97 -1.05 3.54
C PRO A 176 -6.54 -0.54 3.51
N ILE A 177 -5.68 -1.17 4.31
CA ILE A 177 -4.22 -1.03 4.25
C ILE A 177 -3.63 -2.33 3.71
N ILE A 178 -2.83 -2.22 2.64
CA ILE A 178 -1.93 -3.27 2.18
C ILE A 178 -0.58 -3.00 2.84
N ALA A 179 -0.13 -3.90 3.70
CA ALA A 179 1.07 -3.73 4.50
C ALA A 179 2.18 -4.66 4.02
N ASP A 180 3.36 -4.10 3.81
CA ASP A 180 4.57 -4.79 3.38
C ASP A 180 5.26 -5.44 4.59
N ILE A 181 5.47 -6.76 4.52
CA ILE A 181 6.21 -7.54 5.52
C ILE A 181 7.59 -7.95 4.99
N ASP A 182 8.06 -7.31 3.91
CA ASP A 182 9.29 -7.73 3.21
C ASP A 182 9.27 -9.25 2.91
N ALA A 183 10.36 -9.96 3.20
CA ALA A 183 10.46 -11.41 3.08
C ALA A 183 10.10 -12.16 4.39
N GLY A 184 9.40 -11.52 5.32
CA GLY A 184 8.93 -12.13 6.58
C GLY A 184 9.91 -12.02 7.76
N PHE A 185 11.03 -11.33 7.62
CA PHE A 185 12.03 -11.06 8.68
C PHE A 185 12.58 -12.31 9.40
N GLY A 186 12.67 -13.41 8.69
CA GLY A 186 13.19 -14.69 9.20
C GLY A 186 12.46 -15.87 8.57
N ASN A 187 12.27 -16.92 9.36
CA ASN A 187 11.50 -18.11 8.94
C ASN A 187 9.98 -17.90 9.08
N GLU A 188 9.22 -18.96 8.87
CA GLU A 188 7.75 -18.96 8.94
C GLU A 188 7.22 -18.54 10.32
N GLU A 189 7.91 -18.89 11.43
CA GLU A 189 7.50 -18.47 12.77
C GLU A 189 7.68 -16.96 12.98
N ALA A 190 8.79 -16.39 12.52
CA ALA A 190 8.99 -14.94 12.54
C ALA A 190 7.93 -14.23 11.68
N THR A 191 7.61 -14.77 10.52
CA THR A 191 6.56 -14.26 9.63
C THR A 191 5.19 -14.27 10.31
N TYR A 192 4.83 -15.40 10.98
CA TYR A 192 3.58 -15.52 11.73
C TYR A 192 3.45 -14.45 12.82
N LEU A 193 4.48 -14.29 13.66
CA LEU A 193 4.46 -13.31 14.76
C LEU A 193 4.30 -11.88 14.26
N MET A 194 5.00 -11.53 13.18
CA MET A 194 4.88 -10.21 12.57
C MET A 194 3.51 -9.99 11.94
N ALA A 195 3.03 -10.94 11.14
CA ALA A 195 1.71 -10.86 10.51
C ALA A 195 0.62 -10.68 11.56
N LYS A 196 0.67 -11.46 12.64
CA LYS A 196 -0.26 -11.35 13.76
C LYS A 196 -0.28 -9.94 14.35
N GLN A 197 0.89 -9.37 14.65
CA GLN A 197 0.99 -8.02 15.20
C GLN A 197 0.47 -6.95 14.23
N MET A 198 0.69 -7.11 12.92
CA MET A 198 0.19 -6.20 11.91
C MET A 198 -1.34 -6.27 11.78
N ILE A 199 -1.92 -7.47 11.86
CA ILE A 199 -3.38 -7.68 11.84
C ILE A 199 -4.02 -7.11 13.12
N GLU A 200 -3.42 -7.32 14.28
CA GLU A 200 -3.85 -6.71 15.55
C GLU A 200 -3.82 -5.18 15.49
N ALA A 201 -2.89 -4.59 14.73
CA ALA A 201 -2.84 -3.14 14.46
C ALA A 201 -3.91 -2.67 13.45
N GLY A 202 -4.52 -3.58 12.68
CA GLY A 202 -5.61 -3.30 11.76
C GLY A 202 -5.37 -3.65 10.28
N ALA A 203 -4.24 -4.22 9.90
CA ALA A 203 -3.97 -4.60 8.51
C ALA A 203 -4.96 -5.67 8.03
N CYS A 204 -5.60 -5.43 6.90
CA CYS A 204 -6.47 -6.41 6.25
C CYS A 204 -5.79 -7.18 5.12
N ALA A 205 -4.68 -6.67 4.62
CA ALA A 205 -3.90 -7.29 3.55
C ALA A 205 -2.41 -7.23 3.88
N ILE A 206 -1.72 -8.34 3.69
CA ILE A 206 -0.28 -8.48 3.92
C ILE A 206 0.38 -8.88 2.61
N GLN A 207 1.37 -8.10 2.19
CA GLN A 207 2.23 -8.41 1.06
C GLN A 207 3.52 -9.00 1.57
N ILE A 208 3.93 -10.13 0.99
CA ILE A 208 5.17 -10.83 1.31
C ILE A 208 5.87 -11.27 0.04
N GLU A 209 7.20 -11.21 0.01
CA GLU A 209 8.02 -11.55 -1.15
C GLU A 209 8.88 -12.80 -0.96
N ASN A 210 9.25 -13.45 -2.08
CA ASN A 210 9.98 -14.72 -2.09
C ASN A 210 11.51 -14.58 -1.97
N GLN A 211 11.99 -13.45 -1.44
CA GLN A 211 13.41 -13.26 -1.16
C GLN A 211 13.84 -13.93 0.16
N VAL A 212 15.14 -14.14 0.32
CA VAL A 212 15.75 -14.51 1.59
C VAL A 212 15.72 -13.31 2.52
N SER A 213 15.21 -13.47 3.75
CA SER A 213 14.94 -12.35 4.66
C SER A 213 16.18 -11.54 5.05
N ASP A 214 17.30 -12.19 5.28
CA ASP A 214 18.57 -11.57 5.71
C ASP A 214 19.49 -11.18 4.53
N GLU A 215 19.06 -11.47 3.30
CA GLU A 215 19.75 -11.07 2.06
C GLU A 215 18.82 -10.25 1.13
N LYS A 216 17.73 -9.73 1.67
CA LYS A 216 16.71 -8.97 0.92
C LYS A 216 17.31 -7.70 0.31
N GLN A 217 16.96 -7.47 -0.94
CA GLN A 217 17.28 -6.26 -1.69
C GLN A 217 15.99 -5.57 -2.17
N CYS A 218 16.06 -4.26 -2.40
CA CYS A 218 14.99 -3.54 -3.09
C CYS A 218 14.71 -4.19 -4.45
N GLY A 219 13.45 -4.26 -4.85
CA GLY A 219 13.01 -4.95 -6.07
C GLY A 219 13.71 -4.51 -7.36
N HIS A 220 14.21 -3.26 -7.40
CA HIS A 220 14.92 -2.68 -8.55
C HIS A 220 16.45 -2.73 -8.43
N GLN A 221 16.98 -3.44 -7.43
CA GLN A 221 18.41 -3.65 -7.26
C GLN A 221 18.84 -5.03 -7.74
N ASP A 222 20.13 -5.14 -8.10
CA ASP A 222 20.77 -6.40 -8.39
C ASP A 222 21.04 -7.21 -7.13
N GLY A 223 21.38 -8.50 -7.30
CA GLY A 223 21.80 -9.37 -6.20
C GLY A 223 20.66 -9.94 -5.36
N LYS A 224 19.41 -9.87 -5.83
CA LYS A 224 18.28 -10.52 -5.17
C LYS A 224 18.44 -12.04 -5.11
N VAL A 225 18.12 -12.60 -3.96
CA VAL A 225 18.24 -14.04 -3.66
C VAL A 225 16.87 -14.59 -3.30
N THR A 226 16.35 -15.55 -4.06
CA THR A 226 15.05 -16.17 -3.78
C THR A 226 15.17 -17.43 -2.91
N VAL A 227 14.05 -17.81 -2.30
CA VAL A 227 13.89 -19.06 -1.56
C VAL A 227 13.14 -20.10 -2.39
N PRO A 228 13.33 -21.41 -2.15
CA PRO A 228 12.50 -22.45 -2.76
C PRO A 228 11.01 -22.31 -2.42
N HIS A 229 10.13 -22.79 -3.31
CA HIS A 229 8.69 -22.68 -3.14
C HIS A 229 8.19 -23.20 -1.79
N ALA A 230 8.67 -24.36 -1.32
CA ALA A 230 8.23 -24.94 -0.06
C ALA A 230 8.46 -24.00 1.14
N GLU A 231 9.58 -23.25 1.13
CA GLU A 231 9.89 -22.26 2.17
C GLU A 231 8.98 -21.04 2.06
N PHE A 232 8.75 -20.55 0.84
CA PHE A 232 7.84 -19.43 0.62
C PHE A 232 6.39 -19.77 0.98
N LEU A 233 5.93 -20.96 0.59
CA LEU A 233 4.59 -21.47 0.93
C LEU A 233 4.39 -21.62 2.44
N ALA A 234 5.41 -22.05 3.19
CA ALA A 234 5.35 -22.07 4.65
C ALA A 234 5.10 -20.69 5.25
N LYS A 235 5.74 -19.65 4.69
CA LYS A 235 5.52 -18.26 5.10
C LYS A 235 4.12 -17.74 4.70
N LEU A 236 3.60 -18.07 3.51
CA LEU A 236 2.23 -17.74 3.13
C LEU A 236 1.21 -18.39 4.08
N ASN A 237 1.42 -19.66 4.43
CA ASN A 237 0.60 -20.34 5.41
C ASN A 237 0.66 -19.67 6.78
N ALA A 238 1.84 -19.25 7.23
CA ALA A 238 2.01 -18.54 8.49
C ALA A 238 1.17 -17.26 8.55
N VAL A 239 1.15 -16.47 7.46
CA VAL A 239 0.28 -15.28 7.34
C VAL A 239 -1.20 -15.68 7.39
N ARG A 240 -1.59 -16.75 6.68
CA ARG A 240 -2.98 -17.23 6.68
C ARG A 240 -3.44 -17.67 8.06
N TYR A 241 -2.60 -18.42 8.79
CA TYR A 241 -2.91 -18.84 10.15
C TYR A 241 -3.04 -17.66 11.11
N ALA A 242 -2.22 -16.61 10.96
CA ALA A 242 -2.35 -15.38 11.76
C ALA A 242 -3.72 -14.70 11.54
N PHE A 243 -4.20 -14.61 10.29
CA PHE A 243 -5.54 -14.10 9.99
C PHE A 243 -6.64 -14.95 10.63
N LEU A 244 -6.56 -16.28 10.47
CA LEU A 244 -7.58 -17.21 10.99
C LEU A 244 -7.63 -17.21 12.53
N GLU A 245 -6.49 -17.21 13.21
CA GLU A 245 -6.42 -17.14 14.67
C GLU A 245 -7.13 -15.89 15.22
N LEU A 246 -6.97 -14.76 14.53
CA LEU A 246 -7.58 -13.50 14.93
C LEU A 246 -9.03 -13.35 14.43
N GLY A 247 -9.57 -14.35 13.75
CA GLY A 247 -10.92 -14.36 13.19
C GLY A 247 -11.11 -13.32 12.09
N VAL A 248 -10.07 -12.98 11.33
CA VAL A 248 -10.12 -12.13 10.14
C VAL A 248 -10.14 -13.04 8.91
N ASP A 249 -11.23 -13.80 8.75
CA ASP A 249 -11.33 -14.88 7.78
C ASP A 249 -11.21 -14.38 6.32
N ASP A 250 -11.64 -13.15 6.08
CA ASP A 250 -11.54 -12.46 4.77
C ASP A 250 -10.16 -11.81 4.51
N GLY A 251 -9.19 -11.98 5.39
CA GLY A 251 -7.85 -11.40 5.26
C GLY A 251 -7.18 -11.76 3.93
N ILE A 252 -6.42 -10.82 3.35
CA ILE A 252 -5.86 -10.93 2.01
C ILE A 252 -4.34 -11.14 2.06
N ILE A 253 -3.84 -12.07 1.27
CA ILE A 253 -2.40 -12.30 1.08
C ILE A 253 -2.03 -11.90 -0.34
N VAL A 254 -1.06 -10.98 -0.45
CA VAL A 254 -0.43 -10.58 -1.71
C VAL A 254 0.94 -11.25 -1.78
N ALA A 255 1.07 -12.27 -2.62
CA ALA A 255 2.34 -12.97 -2.84
C ALA A 255 3.14 -12.25 -3.92
N ARG A 256 4.29 -11.66 -3.53
CA ARG A 256 5.19 -11.00 -4.46
C ARG A 256 6.29 -11.96 -4.92
N THR A 257 6.58 -11.95 -6.22
CA THR A 257 7.74 -12.61 -6.79
C THR A 257 8.74 -11.59 -7.32
N ASP A 258 9.98 -11.74 -6.92
CA ASP A 258 11.14 -11.00 -7.39
C ASP A 258 11.96 -11.77 -8.44
N SER A 259 11.48 -12.93 -8.87
CA SER A 259 12.20 -13.86 -9.75
C SER A 259 12.54 -13.29 -11.11
N LEU A 260 11.83 -12.25 -11.59
CA LEU A 260 12.16 -11.61 -12.89
C LEU A 260 13.59 -11.08 -12.89
N GLY A 261 13.97 -10.32 -11.85
CA GLY A 261 15.32 -9.75 -11.70
C GLY A 261 16.25 -10.55 -10.78
N ALA A 262 15.77 -11.61 -10.08
CA ALA A 262 16.60 -12.40 -9.18
C ALA A 262 17.39 -13.47 -9.94
N GLY A 263 18.71 -13.36 -9.92
CA GLY A 263 19.61 -14.34 -10.56
C GLY A 263 20.10 -15.46 -9.62
N LEU A 264 19.73 -15.42 -8.33
CA LEU A 264 20.33 -16.26 -7.30
C LEU A 264 19.27 -16.94 -6.43
N THR A 265 19.63 -18.09 -5.86
CA THR A 265 18.88 -18.76 -4.79
C THR A 265 19.81 -19.25 -3.67
N ALA A 266 19.31 -19.17 -2.43
CA ALA A 266 20.08 -19.56 -1.26
C ALA A 266 20.31 -21.08 -1.16
N ARG A 267 19.39 -21.88 -1.68
CA ARG A 267 19.42 -23.34 -1.55
C ARG A 267 18.66 -24.03 -2.67
N LEU A 268 18.95 -25.31 -2.84
CA LEU A 268 18.23 -26.19 -3.74
C LEU A 268 16.86 -26.54 -3.13
N ALA A 269 15.85 -26.67 -3.97
CA ALA A 269 14.58 -27.24 -3.54
C ALA A 269 14.72 -28.74 -3.29
N ILE A 270 14.03 -29.24 -2.26
CA ILE A 270 13.89 -30.67 -2.03
C ILE A 270 12.96 -31.22 -3.11
N THR A 271 13.36 -32.33 -3.73
CA THR A 271 12.55 -33.05 -4.71
C THR A 271 12.48 -34.54 -4.34
N ASN A 272 11.31 -35.13 -4.48
CA ASN A 272 11.09 -36.53 -4.20
C ASN A 272 10.90 -37.33 -5.50
N GLU A 273 10.45 -36.68 -6.57
CA GLU A 273 10.20 -37.30 -7.88
C GLU A 273 10.39 -36.29 -9.02
N GLU A 274 10.66 -36.79 -10.20
CA GLU A 274 10.79 -35.98 -11.41
C GLU A 274 9.47 -35.24 -11.70
N GLY A 275 9.56 -33.94 -11.93
CA GLY A 275 8.43 -33.06 -12.24
C GLY A 275 7.64 -32.55 -11.03
N ASP A 276 8.01 -32.92 -9.80
CA ASP A 276 7.45 -32.28 -8.63
C ASP A 276 7.85 -30.80 -8.55
N LEU A 277 7.26 -30.05 -7.63
CA LEU A 277 7.51 -28.62 -7.51
C LEU A 277 8.98 -28.29 -7.24
N GLY A 278 9.67 -29.12 -6.46
CA GLY A 278 11.10 -28.95 -6.19
C GLY A 278 11.95 -29.19 -7.44
N ASP A 279 11.61 -30.21 -8.23
CA ASP A 279 12.28 -30.48 -9.51
C ASP A 279 12.04 -29.36 -10.51
N GLN A 280 10.81 -28.87 -10.62
CA GLN A 280 10.48 -27.71 -11.46
C GLN A 280 11.32 -26.49 -11.07
N TYR A 281 11.42 -26.15 -9.77
CA TYR A 281 12.25 -25.04 -9.27
C TYR A 281 13.73 -25.25 -9.63
N ASN A 282 14.28 -26.42 -9.32
CA ASN A 282 15.67 -26.75 -9.62
C ASN A 282 15.95 -26.79 -11.12
N SER A 283 14.91 -26.96 -11.98
CA SER A 283 15.08 -27.00 -13.43
C SER A 283 15.61 -25.69 -14.02
N PHE A 284 15.45 -24.57 -13.32
CA PHE A 284 15.93 -23.26 -13.75
C PHE A 284 17.39 -22.97 -13.37
N LEU A 285 18.01 -23.83 -12.56
CA LEU A 285 19.40 -23.63 -12.16
C LEU A 285 20.37 -23.70 -13.35
N ASP A 286 21.41 -22.89 -13.28
CA ASP A 286 22.57 -23.01 -14.17
C ASP A 286 23.43 -24.18 -13.67
N VAL A 287 23.66 -25.16 -14.53
CA VAL A 287 24.30 -26.44 -14.17
C VAL A 287 25.36 -26.84 -15.18
N ASP A 288 26.37 -27.56 -14.71
CA ASP A 288 27.35 -28.27 -15.57
C ASP A 288 27.03 -29.76 -15.57
N GLU A 289 26.99 -30.40 -16.76
CA GLU A 289 26.97 -31.86 -16.84
C GLU A 289 28.34 -32.39 -16.41
N ILE A 290 28.34 -33.36 -15.53
CA ILE A 290 29.58 -34.00 -15.10
C ILE A 290 29.47 -35.52 -15.12
N SER A 291 30.63 -36.20 -15.29
CA SER A 291 30.74 -37.63 -15.11
C SER A 291 30.96 -37.97 -13.64
N GLU A 292 30.58 -39.16 -13.21
CA GLU A 292 30.84 -39.68 -11.85
C GLU A 292 32.32 -39.55 -11.45
N SER A 293 33.24 -39.74 -12.42
CA SER A 293 34.69 -39.63 -12.19
C SER A 293 35.14 -38.20 -11.83
N ASN A 294 34.34 -37.18 -12.13
CA ASN A 294 34.64 -35.77 -11.86
C ASN A 294 33.95 -35.23 -10.59
N MET A 295 33.24 -36.09 -9.85
CA MET A 295 32.62 -35.73 -8.58
C MET A 295 33.69 -35.44 -7.53
N LYS A 296 33.54 -34.30 -6.84
CA LYS A 296 34.40 -33.90 -5.71
C LYS A 296 33.66 -34.06 -4.40
N HIS A 297 34.39 -34.38 -3.33
CA HIS A 297 33.81 -34.42 -2.00
C HIS A 297 33.18 -33.05 -1.65
N GLY A 298 31.92 -33.09 -1.20
CA GLY A 298 31.14 -31.89 -0.89
C GLY A 298 30.39 -31.27 -2.06
N ASP A 299 30.48 -31.83 -3.26
CA ASP A 299 29.64 -31.38 -4.37
C ASP A 299 28.19 -31.76 -4.14
N VAL A 300 27.29 -30.81 -4.41
CA VAL A 300 25.85 -31.09 -4.51
C VAL A 300 25.54 -31.48 -5.95
N MET A 301 24.87 -32.61 -6.10
CA MET A 301 24.54 -33.20 -7.38
C MET A 301 23.04 -33.37 -7.54
N ILE A 302 22.56 -33.15 -8.75
CA ILE A 302 21.15 -33.38 -9.11
C ILE A 302 21.14 -34.41 -10.26
N ASN A 303 20.28 -35.41 -10.16
CA ASN A 303 19.98 -36.28 -11.31
C ASN A 303 18.88 -35.61 -12.15
N ARG A 304 19.18 -35.34 -13.40
CA ARG A 304 18.25 -34.71 -14.31
C ARG A 304 18.16 -35.47 -15.61
N LYS A 305 17.01 -36.07 -15.89
CA LYS A 305 16.78 -36.88 -17.11
C LYS A 305 17.89 -37.93 -17.34
N GLY A 306 18.30 -38.61 -16.28
CA GLY A 306 19.35 -39.62 -16.31
C GLY A 306 20.78 -39.10 -16.41
N LYS A 307 20.96 -37.75 -16.30
CA LYS A 307 22.29 -37.11 -16.28
C LYS A 307 22.57 -36.56 -14.91
N ILE A 308 23.80 -36.69 -14.48
CA ILE A 308 24.29 -36.07 -13.24
C ILE A 308 24.76 -34.66 -13.57
N VAL A 309 24.22 -33.69 -12.88
CA VAL A 309 24.55 -32.27 -13.06
C VAL A 309 25.01 -31.65 -11.75
N ARG A 310 25.95 -30.70 -11.83
CA ARG A 310 26.41 -29.88 -10.71
C ARG A 310 25.84 -28.48 -10.87
N PRO A 311 25.02 -27.99 -9.94
CA PRO A 311 24.57 -26.60 -9.94
C PRO A 311 25.75 -25.63 -9.76
N LYS A 312 25.81 -24.58 -10.56
CA LYS A 312 26.82 -23.53 -10.42
C LYS A 312 26.58 -22.74 -9.12
N ARG A 313 27.66 -22.49 -8.42
CA ARG A 313 27.65 -21.91 -7.09
C ARG A 313 28.70 -20.79 -6.99
N LEU A 314 28.30 -19.66 -6.38
CA LEU A 314 29.20 -18.56 -6.06
C LEU A 314 30.05 -18.88 -4.83
N GLN A 315 31.10 -18.09 -4.60
CA GLN A 315 31.90 -18.19 -3.37
C GLN A 315 31.09 -17.90 -2.11
N SER A 316 30.01 -17.11 -2.23
CA SER A 316 29.02 -16.86 -1.19
C SER A 316 28.11 -18.05 -0.86
N ASN A 317 28.30 -19.20 -1.51
CA ASN A 317 27.47 -20.40 -1.43
C ASN A 317 26.07 -20.28 -2.03
N LEU A 318 25.76 -19.20 -2.74
CA LEU A 318 24.51 -19.04 -3.47
C LEU A 318 24.55 -19.75 -4.82
N TYR A 319 23.44 -20.36 -5.22
CA TYR A 319 23.30 -21.00 -6.53
C TYR A 319 22.78 -20.02 -7.56
N GLN A 320 23.17 -20.23 -8.82
CA GLN A 320 22.79 -19.35 -9.93
C GLN A 320 21.66 -19.95 -10.75
N PHE A 321 20.72 -19.10 -11.14
CA PHE A 321 19.73 -19.44 -12.18
C PHE A 321 20.30 -19.18 -13.57
N ARG A 322 19.80 -19.92 -14.57
CA ARG A 322 20.09 -19.64 -15.97
C ARG A 322 19.55 -18.25 -16.34
N LYS A 323 20.35 -17.51 -17.09
CA LYS A 323 19.92 -16.21 -17.63
C LYS A 323 18.70 -16.38 -18.54
N GLY A 324 17.78 -15.41 -18.49
CA GLY A 324 16.58 -15.39 -19.33
C GLY A 324 15.43 -16.29 -18.85
N THR A 325 15.52 -16.86 -17.64
CA THR A 325 14.43 -17.69 -17.06
C THR A 325 13.53 -16.93 -16.07
N GLY A 326 13.70 -15.62 -15.96
CA GLY A 326 12.97 -14.82 -14.97
C GLY A 326 11.46 -14.84 -15.14
N GLU A 327 10.95 -14.69 -16.37
CA GLU A 327 9.51 -14.72 -16.65
C GLU A 327 8.89 -16.08 -16.34
N GLU A 328 9.53 -17.18 -16.79
CA GLU A 328 9.05 -18.55 -16.52
C GLU A 328 9.01 -18.82 -15.00
N ARG A 329 10.00 -18.34 -14.24
CA ARG A 329 10.03 -18.46 -12.78
C ARG A 329 8.93 -17.63 -12.13
N CYS A 330 8.69 -16.39 -12.58
CA CYS A 330 7.59 -15.56 -12.07
C CYS A 330 6.22 -16.22 -12.30
N ILE A 331 6.03 -16.85 -13.47
CA ILE A 331 4.80 -17.58 -13.79
C ILE A 331 4.62 -18.74 -12.81
N LEU A 332 5.66 -19.56 -12.62
CA LEU A 332 5.61 -20.71 -11.70
C LEU A 332 5.37 -20.27 -10.24
N ASP A 333 6.10 -19.25 -9.76
CA ASP A 333 5.93 -18.68 -8.42
C ASP A 333 4.49 -18.19 -8.19
N SER A 334 3.93 -17.50 -9.19
CA SER A 334 2.58 -16.94 -9.14
C SER A 334 1.52 -18.03 -9.08
N ILE A 335 1.60 -19.03 -9.97
CA ILE A 335 0.68 -20.18 -10.00
C ILE A 335 0.75 -20.93 -8.67
N THR A 336 1.95 -21.25 -8.22
CA THR A 336 2.17 -21.98 -6.97
C THR A 336 1.61 -21.24 -5.78
N SER A 337 1.84 -19.93 -5.69
CA SER A 337 1.34 -19.09 -4.59
C SER A 337 -0.19 -19.03 -4.57
N LEU A 338 -0.82 -18.81 -5.73
CA LEU A 338 -2.29 -18.73 -5.85
C LEU A 338 -2.96 -20.07 -5.53
N GLN A 339 -2.40 -21.19 -5.97
CA GLN A 339 -2.92 -22.53 -5.67
C GLN A 339 -2.77 -22.90 -4.19
N ASN A 340 -1.90 -22.23 -3.45
CA ASN A 340 -1.59 -22.50 -2.04
C ASN A 340 -2.02 -21.36 -1.10
N GLY A 341 -3.01 -20.57 -1.48
CA GLY A 341 -3.72 -19.67 -0.56
C GLY A 341 -3.37 -18.20 -0.62
N ALA A 342 -2.52 -17.75 -1.55
CA ALA A 342 -2.43 -16.33 -1.89
C ALA A 342 -3.71 -15.90 -2.63
N ASP A 343 -4.15 -14.67 -2.37
CA ASP A 343 -5.35 -14.08 -2.98
C ASP A 343 -5.02 -13.26 -4.21
N LEU A 344 -3.87 -12.59 -4.16
CA LEU A 344 -3.34 -11.73 -5.20
C LEU A 344 -1.86 -12.02 -5.39
N ILE A 345 -1.35 -11.71 -6.56
CA ILE A 345 0.08 -11.77 -6.86
C ILE A 345 0.62 -10.41 -7.20
N TRP A 346 1.92 -10.23 -6.98
CA TRP A 346 2.68 -9.06 -7.41
C TRP A 346 3.95 -9.55 -8.10
N ILE A 347 4.08 -9.26 -9.38
CA ILE A 347 5.31 -9.50 -10.14
C ILE A 347 6.12 -8.20 -10.14
N GLU A 348 7.28 -8.20 -9.51
CA GLU A 348 8.17 -7.04 -9.53
C GLU A 348 8.86 -6.95 -10.89
N THR A 349 8.53 -5.90 -11.66
CA THR A 349 9.04 -5.68 -13.01
C THR A 349 10.15 -4.63 -13.03
N GLU A 350 10.98 -4.64 -14.08
CA GLU A 350 12.06 -3.68 -14.27
C GLU A 350 11.61 -2.40 -14.99
N LYS A 351 10.48 -2.45 -15.68
CA LYS A 351 9.92 -1.35 -16.48
C LYS A 351 8.41 -1.48 -16.62
N PRO A 352 7.69 -0.36 -16.87
CA PRO A 352 6.24 -0.37 -17.05
C PRO A 352 5.88 -0.79 -18.49
N HIS A 353 5.80 -2.10 -18.74
CA HIS A 353 5.51 -2.65 -20.06
C HIS A 353 4.30 -3.58 -20.00
N ILE A 354 3.10 -3.08 -20.39
CA ILE A 354 1.82 -3.83 -20.29
C ILE A 354 1.90 -5.15 -21.03
N GLY A 355 2.45 -5.18 -22.24
CA GLY A 355 2.54 -6.40 -23.05
C GLY A 355 3.35 -7.52 -22.38
N GLN A 356 4.44 -7.20 -21.66
CA GLN A 356 5.20 -8.19 -20.88
C GLN A 356 4.38 -8.76 -19.74
N ILE A 357 3.69 -7.87 -19.00
CA ILE A 357 2.86 -8.28 -17.85
C ILE A 357 1.69 -9.13 -18.33
N SER A 358 1.02 -8.71 -19.41
CA SER A 358 -0.11 -9.43 -20.01
C SER A 358 0.30 -10.83 -20.46
N ALA A 359 1.44 -10.97 -21.14
CA ALA A 359 1.94 -12.27 -21.58
C ALA A 359 2.16 -13.26 -20.42
N MET A 360 2.76 -12.79 -19.31
CA MET A 360 2.90 -13.63 -18.11
C MET A 360 1.53 -13.96 -17.50
N MET A 361 0.63 -12.99 -17.43
CA MET A 361 -0.72 -13.22 -16.89
C MET A 361 -1.56 -14.16 -17.72
N ASP A 362 -1.42 -14.16 -19.04
CA ASP A 362 -2.11 -15.11 -19.91
C ASP A 362 -1.69 -16.56 -19.60
N GLU A 363 -0.40 -16.80 -19.34
CA GLU A 363 0.08 -18.12 -18.92
C GLU A 363 -0.45 -18.51 -17.52
N ILE A 364 -0.41 -17.57 -16.57
CA ILE A 364 -0.93 -17.78 -15.22
C ILE A 364 -2.43 -18.11 -15.24
N LYS A 365 -3.21 -17.36 -16.03
CA LYS A 365 -4.67 -17.55 -16.13
C LYS A 365 -5.10 -18.85 -16.82
N LYS A 366 -4.23 -19.50 -17.60
CA LYS A 366 -4.50 -20.85 -18.09
C LYS A 366 -4.65 -21.86 -16.95
N VAL A 367 -3.99 -21.63 -15.82
CA VAL A 367 -4.01 -22.51 -14.64
C VAL A 367 -4.91 -21.96 -13.54
N VAL A 368 -4.88 -20.64 -13.31
CA VAL A 368 -5.69 -19.94 -12.31
C VAL A 368 -6.50 -18.83 -13.01
N PRO A 369 -7.68 -19.12 -13.55
CA PRO A 369 -8.43 -18.18 -14.42
C PRO A 369 -8.75 -16.82 -13.78
N ASN A 370 -8.96 -16.79 -12.47
CA ASN A 370 -9.32 -15.58 -11.74
C ASN A 370 -8.11 -14.84 -11.12
N ALA A 371 -6.90 -15.17 -11.55
CA ALA A 371 -5.69 -14.50 -11.07
C ALA A 371 -5.74 -12.99 -11.30
N LYS A 372 -5.35 -12.23 -10.28
CA LYS A 372 -5.30 -10.75 -10.27
C LYS A 372 -3.96 -10.28 -9.75
N LEU A 373 -3.51 -9.13 -10.27
CA LEU A 373 -2.26 -8.50 -9.87
C LEU A 373 -2.47 -7.29 -8.96
N VAL A 374 -1.55 -7.13 -8.02
CA VAL A 374 -1.12 -5.84 -7.45
C VAL A 374 0.10 -5.39 -8.23
N TYR A 375 0.18 -4.13 -8.63
CA TYR A 375 1.27 -3.61 -9.44
C TYR A 375 1.89 -2.34 -8.87
N ASN A 376 3.21 -2.34 -8.80
CA ASN A 376 4.01 -1.20 -8.39
C ASN A 376 4.27 -0.27 -9.59
N ASN A 377 3.58 0.86 -9.63
CA ASN A 377 3.93 1.96 -10.53
C ASN A 377 5.16 2.67 -9.95
N SER A 378 6.30 2.00 -9.99
CA SER A 378 7.50 2.39 -9.26
C SER A 378 8.00 3.77 -9.65
N PRO A 379 8.36 4.63 -8.68
CA PRO A 379 9.09 5.87 -8.94
C PRO A 379 10.54 5.63 -9.39
N SER A 380 11.05 4.40 -9.29
CA SER A 380 12.36 4.02 -9.85
C SER A 380 12.35 3.91 -11.37
N PHE A 381 11.17 3.76 -11.98
CA PHE A 381 11.07 3.77 -13.43
C PHE A 381 11.27 5.19 -13.96
N ASN A 382 12.07 5.34 -15.00
CA ASN A 382 12.03 6.55 -15.81
C ASN A 382 10.80 6.47 -16.73
N TRP A 383 9.63 6.89 -16.24
CA TRP A 383 8.36 6.81 -16.96
C TRP A 383 8.42 7.50 -18.31
N THR A 384 8.96 8.72 -18.36
CA THR A 384 9.08 9.50 -19.60
C THR A 384 9.92 8.77 -20.64
N LEU A 385 11.12 8.32 -20.27
CA LEU A 385 12.00 7.62 -21.20
C LEU A 385 11.38 6.30 -21.69
N ASN A 386 10.85 5.48 -20.76
CA ASN A 386 10.26 4.19 -21.11
C ASN A 386 9.10 4.34 -22.12
N PHE A 387 8.19 5.29 -21.88
CA PHE A 387 7.06 5.47 -22.79
C PHE A 387 7.43 6.16 -24.10
N ARG A 388 8.38 7.11 -24.08
CA ARG A 388 8.89 7.70 -25.33
C ARG A 388 9.60 6.64 -26.17
N GLN A 389 10.37 5.72 -25.59
CA GLN A 389 10.99 4.61 -26.32
C GLN A 389 9.94 3.64 -26.88
N GLN A 390 8.93 3.24 -26.10
CA GLN A 390 7.84 2.39 -26.59
C GLN A 390 7.07 3.03 -27.75
N VAL A 391 6.82 4.34 -27.68
CA VAL A 391 6.17 5.08 -28.77
C VAL A 391 7.09 5.19 -30.00
N PHE A 392 8.38 5.46 -29.80
CA PHE A 392 9.35 5.49 -30.88
C PHE A 392 9.40 4.14 -31.64
N ASP A 393 9.49 3.04 -30.88
CA ASP A 393 9.55 1.70 -31.46
C ASP A 393 8.26 1.41 -32.23
N ALA A 394 7.08 1.71 -31.70
CA ALA A 394 5.79 1.53 -32.37
C ALA A 394 5.63 2.40 -33.62
N MET A 395 6.09 3.66 -33.60
CA MET A 395 6.11 4.54 -34.77
C MET A 395 7.04 4.00 -35.86
N SER A 396 8.22 3.53 -35.48
CA SER A 396 9.19 2.93 -36.42
C SER A 396 8.62 1.66 -37.07
N GLU A 397 7.98 0.78 -36.29
CA GLU A 397 7.34 -0.44 -36.79
C GLU A 397 6.16 -0.16 -37.72
N SER A 398 5.43 0.91 -37.49
CA SER A 398 4.32 1.35 -38.37
C SER A 398 4.77 2.10 -39.62
N GLY A 399 6.07 2.38 -39.78
CA GLY A 399 6.66 3.07 -40.91
C GLY A 399 6.55 4.60 -40.84
N ASP A 400 6.23 5.16 -39.68
CA ASP A 400 6.32 6.61 -39.46
C ASP A 400 7.78 7.09 -39.53
N ASP A 401 7.98 8.33 -39.98
CA ASP A 401 9.33 8.93 -40.01
C ASP A 401 9.76 9.29 -38.57
N VAL A 402 10.72 8.54 -38.05
CA VAL A 402 11.34 8.74 -36.75
C VAL A 402 12.78 9.31 -36.84
N SER A 403 13.24 9.71 -38.04
CA SER A 403 14.61 10.17 -38.29
C SER A 403 15.03 11.43 -37.52
N SER A 404 14.04 12.22 -37.07
CA SER A 404 14.28 13.42 -36.27
C SER A 404 14.48 13.13 -34.77
N TYR A 405 14.30 11.88 -34.34
CA TYR A 405 14.44 11.46 -32.94
C TYR A 405 15.69 10.61 -32.75
N ASP A 406 16.36 10.82 -31.63
CA ASP A 406 17.40 9.93 -31.14
C ASP A 406 16.82 9.07 -30.01
N ARG A 407 16.69 7.76 -30.27
CA ARG A 407 16.07 6.82 -29.33
C ARG A 407 16.75 6.79 -27.95
N ASP A 408 18.06 7.02 -27.92
CA ASP A 408 18.84 6.97 -26.67
C ASP A 408 18.84 8.31 -25.93
N ASP A 409 18.44 9.42 -26.59
CA ASP A 409 18.39 10.80 -26.04
C ASP A 409 16.95 11.34 -25.91
N LEU A 410 15.93 10.49 -25.84
CA LEU A 410 14.52 10.92 -25.80
C LEU A 410 14.12 11.69 -24.54
N MET A 411 15.00 11.81 -23.53
CA MET A 411 14.80 12.68 -22.37
C MET A 411 15.15 14.14 -22.63
N ASN A 412 15.75 14.46 -23.78
CA ASN A 412 16.12 15.82 -24.12
C ASN A 412 14.88 16.72 -24.28
N GLU A 413 14.90 17.89 -23.63
CA GLU A 413 13.81 18.87 -23.62
C GLU A 413 13.36 19.31 -25.03
N LYS A 414 14.28 19.23 -26.04
CA LYS A 414 13.94 19.49 -27.45
C LYS A 414 12.79 18.65 -27.99
N TYR A 415 12.49 17.52 -27.33
CA TYR A 415 11.41 16.61 -27.73
C TYR A 415 10.08 16.81 -26.97
N ASP A 416 10.03 17.66 -25.94
CA ASP A 416 8.88 17.76 -25.03
C ASP A 416 7.55 18.17 -25.73
N ASP A 417 7.63 19.01 -26.77
CA ASP A 417 6.45 19.44 -27.52
C ASP A 417 6.16 18.61 -28.78
N THR A 418 6.90 17.54 -29.01
CA THR A 418 6.76 16.70 -30.20
C THR A 418 5.52 15.80 -30.17
N LYS A 419 5.13 15.29 -31.36
CA LYS A 419 4.08 14.26 -31.49
C LYS A 419 4.40 13.04 -30.63
N LEU A 420 5.67 12.59 -30.63
CA LEU A 420 6.13 11.44 -29.87
C LEU A 420 5.92 11.65 -28.38
N ALA A 421 6.34 12.79 -27.81
CA ALA A 421 6.16 13.09 -26.40
C ALA A 421 4.69 13.12 -25.99
N LYS A 422 3.82 13.75 -26.77
CA LYS A 422 2.38 13.81 -26.51
C LYS A 422 1.74 12.42 -26.51
N LEU A 423 2.10 11.56 -27.46
CA LEU A 423 1.63 10.17 -27.48
C LEU A 423 2.12 9.37 -26.28
N ALA A 424 3.37 9.61 -25.84
CA ALA A 424 3.92 8.99 -24.64
C ALA A 424 3.17 9.43 -23.37
N ASP A 425 2.89 10.74 -23.23
CA ASP A 425 2.12 11.29 -22.12
C ASP A 425 0.69 10.74 -22.10
N ASP A 426 0.06 10.57 -23.24
CA ASP A 426 -1.27 9.96 -23.33
C ASP A 426 -1.25 8.49 -22.87
N LYS A 427 -0.25 7.72 -23.27
CA LYS A 427 -0.04 6.34 -22.78
C LYS A 427 0.22 6.27 -21.28
N ILE A 428 1.02 7.19 -20.72
CA ILE A 428 1.23 7.29 -19.26
C ILE A 428 -0.09 7.58 -18.55
N ARG A 429 -0.90 8.50 -19.09
CA ARG A 429 -2.20 8.89 -18.52
C ARG A 429 -3.18 7.72 -18.46
N THR A 430 -3.23 6.87 -19.48
CA THR A 430 -4.14 5.73 -19.55
C THR A 430 -3.57 4.44 -18.96
N PHE A 431 -2.28 4.41 -18.64
CA PHE A 431 -1.54 3.20 -18.24
C PHE A 431 -2.27 2.32 -17.23
N GLN A 432 -2.81 2.93 -16.16
CA GLN A 432 -3.47 2.15 -15.11
C GLN A 432 -4.76 1.48 -15.60
N ALA A 433 -5.57 2.20 -16.39
CA ALA A 433 -6.79 1.66 -16.94
C ALA A 433 -6.51 0.57 -17.99
N ASP A 434 -5.54 0.82 -18.86
CA ASP A 434 -5.13 -0.14 -19.90
C ASP A 434 -4.54 -1.42 -19.25
N ALA A 435 -3.66 -1.28 -18.28
CA ALA A 435 -3.06 -2.40 -17.57
C ALA A 435 -4.07 -3.18 -16.71
N ALA A 436 -5.06 -2.50 -16.12
CA ALA A 436 -6.15 -3.18 -15.42
C ALA A 436 -6.96 -4.05 -16.37
N LYS A 437 -7.24 -3.56 -17.58
CA LYS A 437 -8.02 -4.27 -18.58
C LYS A 437 -7.22 -5.40 -19.26
N GLU A 438 -5.98 -5.13 -19.65
CA GLU A 438 -5.19 -6.02 -20.51
C GLU A 438 -4.36 -7.02 -19.72
N ALA A 439 -3.85 -6.61 -18.55
CA ALA A 439 -2.92 -7.43 -17.75
C ALA A 439 -3.51 -7.91 -16.41
N GLY A 440 -4.79 -7.66 -16.13
CA GLY A 440 -5.43 -8.16 -14.90
C GLY A 440 -4.95 -7.47 -13.62
N ILE A 441 -4.54 -6.22 -13.70
CA ILE A 441 -4.08 -5.46 -12.53
C ILE A 441 -5.29 -4.90 -11.77
N PHE A 442 -5.62 -5.53 -10.66
CA PHE A 442 -6.68 -5.12 -9.74
C PHE A 442 -6.30 -3.88 -8.93
N HIS A 443 -5.06 -3.82 -8.43
CA HIS A 443 -4.60 -2.75 -7.56
C HIS A 443 -3.29 -2.14 -8.03
N HIS A 444 -3.33 -0.83 -8.30
CA HIS A 444 -2.16 -0.03 -8.63
C HIS A 444 -1.67 0.71 -7.39
N LEU A 445 -0.38 0.66 -7.12
CA LEU A 445 0.23 1.45 -6.06
C LEU A 445 1.47 2.21 -6.56
N ILE A 446 1.79 3.29 -5.89
CA ILE A 446 3.08 3.97 -5.99
C ILE A 446 3.75 3.87 -4.62
N THR A 447 4.95 3.34 -4.55
CA THR A 447 5.60 3.04 -3.26
C THR A 447 6.06 4.28 -2.50
N LEU A 448 6.64 5.27 -3.18
CA LEU A 448 7.35 6.41 -2.56
C LEU A 448 6.80 7.81 -2.92
N PRO A 449 5.54 8.00 -3.36
CA PRO A 449 5.12 9.28 -3.94
C PRO A 449 5.12 10.41 -2.91
N THR A 450 4.73 10.11 -1.68
CA THR A 450 4.63 11.12 -0.61
C THR A 450 6.01 11.54 -0.08
N TYR A 451 7.00 10.68 -0.14
CA TYR A 451 8.41 11.01 0.10
C TYR A 451 8.92 12.03 -0.93
N HIS A 452 8.77 11.73 -2.22
CA HIS A 452 9.21 12.62 -3.30
C HIS A 452 8.48 13.97 -3.27
N THR A 453 7.16 13.95 -3.02
CA THR A 453 6.36 15.18 -2.89
C THR A 453 6.83 16.03 -1.71
N ALA A 454 7.09 15.42 -0.55
CA ALA A 454 7.59 16.14 0.62
C ALA A 454 8.97 16.74 0.37
N ALA A 455 9.89 15.97 -0.24
CA ALA A 455 11.23 16.44 -0.59
C ALA A 455 11.19 17.64 -1.54
N LEU A 456 10.44 17.54 -2.65
CA LEU A 456 10.30 18.62 -3.63
C LEU A 456 9.67 19.87 -3.04
N SER A 457 8.60 19.71 -2.26
CA SER A 457 7.92 20.86 -1.62
C SER A 457 8.81 21.55 -0.59
N THR A 458 9.60 20.77 0.17
CA THR A 458 10.54 21.31 1.17
C THR A 458 11.69 22.04 0.50
N ASP A 459 12.25 21.48 -0.59
CA ASP A 459 13.32 22.13 -1.37
C ASP A 459 12.87 23.49 -1.92
N ASN A 460 11.69 23.52 -2.56
CA ASN A 460 11.12 24.77 -3.08
C ASN A 460 10.90 25.81 -1.96
N LEU A 461 10.35 25.40 -0.82
CA LEU A 461 10.15 26.30 0.31
C LEU A 461 11.46 26.83 0.86
N ALA A 462 12.46 25.95 1.03
CA ALA A 462 13.78 26.36 1.53
C ALA A 462 14.45 27.37 0.60
N LYS A 463 14.45 27.12 -0.71
CA LYS A 463 15.00 28.02 -1.72
C LYS A 463 14.39 29.42 -1.66
N GLU A 464 13.08 29.52 -1.51
CA GLU A 464 12.37 30.80 -1.50
C GLU A 464 12.47 31.51 -0.16
N TYR A 465 12.24 30.77 0.95
CA TYR A 465 12.21 31.35 2.29
C TYR A 465 13.60 31.91 2.73
N PHE A 466 14.67 31.16 2.43
CA PHE A 466 16.04 31.60 2.72
C PHE A 466 16.65 32.50 1.63
N GLY A 467 15.95 32.66 0.50
CA GLY A 467 16.31 33.55 -0.59
C GLY A 467 15.77 34.99 -0.38
N SER A 468 15.64 35.71 -1.49
CA SER A 468 15.16 37.12 -1.49
C SER A 468 13.67 37.26 -1.12
N GLU A 469 12.87 36.20 -1.31
CA GLU A 469 11.42 36.19 -1.07
C GLU A 469 11.07 36.13 0.42
N GLY A 470 11.91 35.53 1.27
CA GLY A 470 11.69 35.46 2.71
C GLY A 470 10.29 34.91 3.06
N MET A 471 9.58 35.61 3.97
CA MET A 471 8.21 35.20 4.35
C MET A 471 7.22 35.16 3.17
N LEU A 472 7.43 35.94 2.12
CA LEU A 472 6.55 35.94 0.95
C LEU A 472 6.62 34.58 0.23
N GLY A 473 7.79 33.94 0.18
CA GLY A 473 7.95 32.61 -0.37
C GLY A 473 7.00 31.58 0.28
N TYR A 474 6.95 31.55 1.61
CA TYR A 474 5.98 30.73 2.35
C TYR A 474 4.53 31.13 2.09
N VAL A 475 4.22 32.43 2.25
CA VAL A 475 2.85 32.94 2.13
C VAL A 475 2.28 32.69 0.72
N ALA A 476 3.05 33.00 -0.31
CA ALA A 476 2.58 32.86 -1.70
C ALA A 476 2.44 31.39 -2.15
N ASN A 477 3.39 30.56 -1.78
CA ASN A 477 3.49 29.19 -2.32
C ASN A 477 2.84 28.13 -1.44
N VAL A 478 2.58 28.41 -0.16
CA VAL A 478 1.92 27.50 0.76
C VAL A 478 0.60 28.11 1.23
N GLN A 479 0.63 29.09 2.11
CA GLN A 479 -0.55 29.56 2.82
C GLN A 479 -1.69 30.05 1.91
N ARG A 480 -1.38 30.89 0.91
CA ARG A 480 -2.40 31.37 -0.05
C ARG A 480 -2.98 30.26 -0.91
N LYS A 481 -2.17 29.23 -1.23
CA LYS A 481 -2.67 28.05 -1.98
C LYS A 481 -3.58 27.21 -1.11
N GLU A 482 -3.18 26.92 0.13
CA GLU A 482 -4.02 26.18 1.08
C GLU A 482 -5.39 26.83 1.30
N ILE A 483 -5.40 28.18 1.48
CA ILE A 483 -6.65 28.94 1.62
C ILE A 483 -7.52 28.83 0.39
N ARG A 484 -6.96 29.07 -0.80
CA ARG A 484 -7.72 29.05 -2.08
C ARG A 484 -8.26 27.68 -2.41
N GLU A 485 -7.48 26.66 -2.14
CA GLU A 485 -7.85 25.26 -2.41
C GLU A 485 -8.64 24.64 -1.26
N GLY A 486 -8.82 25.35 -0.14
CA GLY A 486 -9.55 24.85 1.04
C GLY A 486 -8.90 23.59 1.62
N ILE A 487 -7.56 23.61 1.77
CA ILE A 487 -6.83 22.52 2.42
C ILE A 487 -7.06 22.58 3.93
N ALA A 488 -7.51 21.46 4.51
CA ALA A 488 -7.94 21.44 5.91
C ALA A 488 -6.85 21.87 6.91
N CYS A 489 -5.57 21.60 6.60
CA CYS A 489 -4.46 21.92 7.49
C CYS A 489 -4.15 23.43 7.62
N VAL A 490 -4.72 24.30 6.80
CA VAL A 490 -4.63 25.74 7.03
C VAL A 490 -5.21 26.13 8.39
N LYS A 491 -6.24 25.39 8.85
CA LYS A 491 -6.79 25.47 10.21
C LYS A 491 -6.09 24.44 11.12
N HIS A 492 -4.78 24.57 11.29
CA HIS A 492 -3.96 23.55 11.93
C HIS A 492 -4.36 23.25 13.38
N GLN A 493 -4.91 24.20 14.14
CA GLN A 493 -5.43 23.94 15.48
C GLN A 493 -6.64 23.00 15.44
N ASN A 494 -7.59 23.26 14.53
CA ASN A 494 -8.75 22.38 14.34
C ASN A 494 -8.33 21.04 13.71
N MET A 495 -7.34 21.06 12.80
CA MET A 495 -6.79 19.84 12.21
C MET A 495 -6.20 18.91 13.27
N SER A 496 -5.59 19.47 14.32
CA SER A 496 -5.07 18.72 15.48
C SER A 496 -6.13 18.37 16.52
N GLY A 497 -7.37 18.86 16.40
CA GLY A 497 -8.50 18.50 17.24
C GLY A 497 -8.83 19.48 18.37
N SER A 498 -8.46 20.78 18.26
CA SER A 498 -8.77 21.78 19.30
C SER A 498 -10.26 21.94 19.55
N ASP A 499 -11.07 21.90 18.50
CA ASP A 499 -12.54 22.00 18.57
C ASP A 499 -13.17 20.76 19.26
N MET A 500 -12.61 19.58 19.04
CA MET A 500 -13.03 18.36 19.77
C MET A 500 -12.66 18.45 21.25
N GLY A 501 -11.45 18.98 21.53
CA GLY A 501 -11.00 19.20 22.89
C GLY A 501 -11.89 20.21 23.65
N ASP A 502 -12.35 21.25 22.97
CA ASP A 502 -13.27 22.25 23.55
C ASP A 502 -14.67 21.62 23.80
N ASP A 503 -15.19 20.82 22.88
CA ASP A 503 -16.43 20.04 23.11
C ASP A 503 -16.31 19.13 24.35
N HIS A 504 -15.21 18.37 24.46
CA HIS A 504 -14.98 17.50 25.62
C HIS A 504 -14.97 18.30 26.94
N LYS A 505 -14.24 19.41 26.98
CA LYS A 505 -14.15 20.26 28.17
C LYS A 505 -15.51 20.82 28.57
N GLU A 506 -16.33 21.26 27.61
CA GLU A 506 -17.67 21.75 27.86
C GLU A 506 -18.55 20.71 28.54
N TYR A 507 -18.55 19.47 28.04
CA TYR A 507 -19.32 18.38 28.63
C TYR A 507 -18.74 17.84 29.95
N PHE A 508 -17.41 17.98 30.16
CA PHE A 508 -16.76 17.49 31.39
C PHE A 508 -16.82 18.51 32.55
N ALA A 509 -16.68 19.80 32.26
CA ALA A 509 -16.56 20.84 33.26
C ALA A 509 -17.64 21.92 33.18
N GLY A 510 -18.54 21.87 32.20
CA GLY A 510 -19.61 22.86 32.04
C GLY A 510 -19.07 24.29 31.87
N ASP A 511 -19.69 25.24 32.53
CA ASP A 511 -19.33 26.67 32.45
C ASP A 511 -17.93 27.00 32.98
N ALA A 512 -17.29 26.08 33.71
CA ALA A 512 -15.92 26.23 34.19
C ALA A 512 -14.86 25.84 33.13
N ALA A 513 -15.27 25.37 31.96
CA ALA A 513 -14.36 24.93 30.92
C ALA A 513 -13.55 26.07 30.31
N LEU A 514 -12.22 25.88 30.25
CA LEU A 514 -11.32 26.76 29.51
C LEU A 514 -11.23 26.27 28.07
N LYS A 515 -11.88 26.98 27.15
CA LYS A 515 -11.87 26.68 25.71
C LYS A 515 -10.66 27.29 25.01
N ALA A 516 -10.11 26.56 24.03
CA ALA A 516 -9.02 27.04 23.20
C ALA A 516 -9.49 28.05 22.14
N GLY A 517 -10.71 27.87 21.63
CA GLY A 517 -11.36 28.81 20.70
C GLY A 517 -12.00 29.97 21.45
N GLY A 518 -11.45 31.19 21.31
CA GLY A 518 -11.98 32.40 21.88
C GLY A 518 -12.31 33.47 20.83
N LYS A 519 -13.13 34.44 21.19
CA LYS A 519 -13.51 35.54 20.29
C LYS A 519 -12.39 36.57 20.08
N ASP A 520 -11.41 36.61 20.97
CA ASP A 520 -10.38 37.69 20.97
C ASP A 520 -9.14 37.31 20.18
N ASN A 521 -8.34 36.35 20.65
CA ASN A 521 -7.03 36.04 20.05
C ASN A 521 -7.11 35.21 18.77
N THR A 522 -8.24 34.53 18.50
CA THR A 522 -8.42 33.64 17.35
C THR A 522 -9.33 34.22 16.28
N MET A 523 -9.92 35.39 16.48
CA MET A 523 -10.96 35.97 15.60
C MET A 523 -10.48 36.23 14.16
N ASN A 524 -9.19 36.50 13.97
CA ASN A 524 -8.57 36.74 12.65
C ASN A 524 -7.63 35.59 12.22
N GLN A 525 -7.65 34.48 12.92
CA GLN A 525 -6.95 33.26 12.51
C GLN A 525 -7.87 32.38 11.66
N PHE A 526 -7.29 31.49 10.87
CA PHE A 526 -8.03 30.63 9.92
C PHE A 526 -9.04 29.69 10.57
#